data_8e866788e51dc07c3b04d5479839d168
#
_entry.id   8e866788e51dc07c3b04d5479839d168
#
_cell.length_a   1.000
_cell.length_b   1.000
_cell.length_c   1.000
_cell.angle_alpha   90.00
_cell.angle_beta   90.00
_cell.angle_gamma   90.00
#
_symmetry.space_group_name_H-M   'P 1'
#
loop_
_entity.id
_entity.type
_entity.pdbx_description
1 polymer ?
#
loop_
_entity_poly.entity_id
_entity_poly.type
_entity_poly.pdbx_seq_one_letter_code
_entity_poly.pdbx_strand_id
1 'polypeptide(L)'
;MAERVQCEFSLIRYVPDVVKGEFANIGVVLREAGQADGSTVRFTRDWSRVRCLDPNADVELLESLESEIAERLRGGVNPRVNAKPVLELLEDTLSNSVQVTEMRGTLAESLPAELEQLMRMYVEPLKTPAVRRKASGRTAIAGRMRDEFERAGVWGLMRKRISAAQYTRPGDPLKIDCGYRNGRVRMFQAISLESDAEAAKGLAFSAEALRAGVGRVEGIELELTAVVEPIASVGDAEMYGFGVGAMESAAIRVLTTADLSRVAEAARRELRV
;
A
#
# COMPACT_ATOMS: atom_id res chain seq x y z
N MET A 1 37.29 -23.24 -2.31
CA MET A 1 36.88 -21.83 -2.53
C MET A 1 36.25 -21.80 -3.89
N ALA A 2 35.00 -21.35 -4.00
CA ALA A 2 34.37 -21.21 -5.32
C ALA A 2 35.19 -20.21 -6.15
N GLU A 3 35.51 -20.59 -7.38
CA GLU A 3 36.26 -19.77 -8.34
C GLU A 3 35.29 -18.63 -8.75
N ARG A 4 35.72 -17.38 -8.45
CA ARG A 4 34.91 -16.22 -8.81
C ARG A 4 35.18 -15.81 -10.24
N VAL A 5 34.11 -15.55 -10.98
CA VAL A 5 34.19 -15.11 -12.38
C VAL A 5 34.25 -13.57 -12.41
N GLN A 6 35.17 -13.04 -13.23
CA GLN A 6 35.19 -11.62 -13.50
C GLN A 6 34.03 -11.25 -14.42
N CYS A 7 33.26 -10.26 -14.02
CA CYS A 7 32.10 -9.80 -14.77
C CYS A 7 32.17 -8.28 -14.97
N GLU A 8 31.46 -7.81 -15.96
CA GLU A 8 31.30 -6.39 -16.28
C GLU A 8 29.80 -6.08 -16.37
N PHE A 9 29.42 -4.93 -15.83
CA PHE A 9 28.03 -4.48 -15.88
C PHE A 9 27.88 -3.01 -16.21
N SER A 10 26.75 -2.66 -16.80
CA SER A 10 26.29 -1.30 -17.03
C SER A 10 24.88 -1.12 -16.51
N LEU A 11 24.54 0.08 -16.09
CA LEU A 11 23.18 0.42 -15.68
C LEU A 11 22.43 1.07 -16.83
N ILE A 12 21.18 0.73 -16.98
CA ILE A 12 20.25 1.40 -17.89
C ILE A 12 19.45 2.40 -17.07
N ARG A 13 19.40 3.66 -17.53
CA ARG A 13 18.76 4.78 -16.87
C ARG A 13 17.63 5.33 -17.71
N TYR A 14 16.54 5.67 -17.07
CA TYR A 14 15.51 6.52 -17.64
C TYR A 14 15.75 7.96 -17.20
N VAL A 15 15.85 8.88 -18.15
CA VAL A 15 16.13 10.30 -17.93
C VAL A 15 15.00 11.11 -18.57
N PRO A 16 13.96 11.50 -17.80
CA PRO A 16 12.82 12.23 -18.34
C PRO A 16 13.20 13.62 -18.87
N ASP A 17 14.16 14.26 -18.22
CA ASP A 17 14.66 15.59 -18.58
C ASP A 17 16.18 15.67 -18.37
N VAL A 18 16.93 15.71 -19.45
CA VAL A 18 18.40 15.77 -19.42
C VAL A 18 18.91 17.05 -18.75
N VAL A 19 18.17 18.15 -18.87
CA VAL A 19 18.58 19.45 -18.31
C VAL A 19 18.50 19.45 -16.78
N LYS A 20 17.50 18.77 -16.22
CA LYS A 20 17.35 18.64 -14.77
C LYS A 20 18.33 17.63 -14.14
N GLY A 21 18.90 16.74 -14.94
CA GLY A 21 19.81 15.71 -14.47
C GLY A 21 19.18 14.66 -13.55
N GLU A 22 17.84 14.58 -13.52
CA GLU A 22 17.09 13.57 -12.76
C GLU A 22 17.02 12.27 -13.56
N PHE A 23 17.22 11.14 -12.89
CA PHE A 23 17.14 9.83 -13.52
C PHE A 23 16.67 8.74 -12.55
N ALA A 24 16.14 7.66 -13.10
CA ALA A 24 15.92 6.40 -12.41
C ALA A 24 16.70 5.28 -13.09
N ASN A 25 17.45 4.49 -12.33
CA ASN A 25 18.01 3.26 -12.86
C ASN A 25 16.85 2.27 -13.07
N ILE A 26 16.71 1.77 -14.29
CA ILE A 26 15.60 0.88 -14.68
C ILE A 26 16.06 -0.54 -15.02
N GLY A 27 17.37 -0.75 -15.26
CA GLY A 27 17.88 -2.07 -15.62
C GLY A 27 19.39 -2.20 -15.45
N VAL A 28 19.85 -3.43 -15.60
CA VAL A 28 21.26 -3.84 -15.55
C VAL A 28 21.54 -4.70 -16.79
N VAL A 29 22.65 -4.43 -17.44
CA VAL A 29 23.29 -5.35 -18.40
C VAL A 29 24.51 -5.95 -17.71
N LEU A 30 24.64 -7.27 -17.72
CA LEU A 30 25.74 -8.02 -17.10
C LEU A 30 26.33 -9.01 -18.11
N ARG A 31 27.66 -9.14 -18.12
CA ARG A 31 28.39 -10.12 -18.93
C ARG A 31 29.65 -10.63 -18.20
N GLU A 32 30.19 -11.75 -18.63
CA GLU A 32 31.55 -12.14 -18.24
C GLU A 32 32.59 -11.22 -18.90
N ALA A 33 33.62 -10.88 -18.15
CA ALA A 33 34.68 -10.01 -18.66
C ALA A 33 35.40 -10.67 -19.84
N GLY A 34 35.58 -9.88 -20.94
CA GLY A 34 36.21 -10.36 -22.15
C GLY A 34 35.32 -11.25 -23.04
N GLN A 35 34.09 -11.57 -22.66
CA GLN A 35 33.14 -12.31 -23.50
C GLN A 35 32.03 -11.38 -23.98
N ALA A 36 31.93 -11.23 -25.31
CA ALA A 36 30.83 -10.46 -25.91
C ALA A 36 29.54 -11.28 -25.94
N ASP A 37 29.67 -12.60 -26.08
CA ASP A 37 28.54 -13.55 -26.11
C ASP A 37 28.15 -13.94 -24.68
N GLY A 38 26.83 -14.01 -24.39
CA GLY A 38 26.32 -14.38 -23.07
C GLY A 38 25.94 -13.21 -22.17
N SER A 39 25.89 -11.99 -22.74
CA SER A 39 25.36 -10.84 -22.01
C SER A 39 23.88 -11.05 -21.62
N THR A 40 23.55 -10.68 -20.39
CA THR A 40 22.18 -10.73 -19.84
C THR A 40 21.71 -9.33 -19.50
N VAL A 41 20.45 -9.02 -19.80
CA VAL A 41 19.80 -7.77 -19.42
C VAL A 41 18.59 -8.08 -18.56
N ARG A 42 18.33 -7.22 -17.58
CA ARG A 42 17.13 -7.27 -16.74
C ARG A 42 16.69 -5.88 -16.36
N PHE A 43 15.39 -5.63 -16.51
CA PHE A 43 14.74 -4.39 -16.09
C PHE A 43 13.95 -4.59 -14.80
N THR A 44 13.63 -3.47 -14.15
CA THR A 44 12.72 -3.46 -13.00
C THR A 44 11.33 -3.93 -13.39
N ARG A 45 10.60 -4.48 -12.41
CA ARG A 45 9.15 -4.69 -12.50
C ARG A 45 8.37 -3.67 -11.68
N ASP A 46 9.08 -2.85 -10.90
CA ASP A 46 8.48 -1.76 -10.11
C ASP A 46 8.81 -0.40 -10.72
N TRP A 47 7.89 0.12 -11.49
CA TRP A 47 8.00 1.39 -12.21
C TRP A 47 7.62 2.60 -11.36
N SER A 48 7.40 2.43 -10.06
CA SER A 48 6.97 3.52 -9.16
C SER A 48 7.93 4.71 -9.15
N ARG A 49 9.26 4.45 -9.21
CA ARG A 49 10.28 5.51 -9.28
C ARG A 49 10.23 6.29 -10.58
N VAL A 50 10.02 5.60 -11.71
CA VAL A 50 9.89 6.24 -13.02
C VAL A 50 8.64 7.12 -13.04
N ARG A 51 7.49 6.60 -12.59
CA ARG A 51 6.24 7.38 -12.51
C ARG A 51 6.29 8.55 -11.53
N CYS A 52 7.16 8.47 -10.52
CA CYS A 52 7.38 9.58 -9.59
C CYS A 52 8.14 10.73 -10.28
N LEU A 53 9.11 10.42 -11.14
CA LEU A 53 9.88 11.40 -11.92
C LEU A 53 9.10 11.92 -13.12
N ASP A 54 8.39 11.03 -13.80
CA ASP A 54 7.58 11.32 -14.97
C ASP A 54 6.26 10.54 -14.93
N PRO A 55 5.15 11.19 -14.51
CA PRO A 55 3.83 10.56 -14.48
C PRO A 55 3.32 10.10 -15.85
N ASN A 56 3.86 10.66 -16.94
CA ASN A 56 3.46 10.35 -18.32
C ASN A 56 4.41 9.36 -19.01
N ALA A 57 5.37 8.77 -18.29
CA ALA A 57 6.30 7.81 -18.86
C ALA A 57 5.57 6.63 -19.51
N ASP A 58 5.94 6.30 -20.73
CA ASP A 58 5.45 5.12 -21.45
C ASP A 58 6.15 3.86 -20.94
N VAL A 59 5.56 3.27 -19.90
CA VAL A 59 6.09 2.07 -19.26
C VAL A 59 6.04 0.86 -20.18
N GLU A 60 5.05 0.76 -21.07
CA GLU A 60 4.92 -0.36 -22.02
C GLU A 60 6.09 -0.32 -23.02
N LEU A 61 6.46 0.87 -23.49
CA LEU A 61 7.65 1.05 -24.31
C LEU A 61 8.93 0.64 -23.56
N LEU A 62 9.07 1.05 -22.29
CA LEU A 62 10.25 0.70 -21.48
C LEU A 62 10.34 -0.81 -21.25
N GLU A 63 9.21 -1.50 -21.01
CA GLU A 63 9.18 -2.97 -20.88
C GLU A 63 9.55 -3.68 -22.19
N SER A 64 9.11 -3.15 -23.33
CA SER A 64 9.46 -3.71 -24.64
C SER A 64 10.96 -3.61 -24.95
N LEU A 65 11.64 -2.55 -24.49
CA LEU A 65 13.07 -2.35 -24.66
C LEU A 65 13.91 -3.46 -24.02
N GLU A 66 13.48 -4.04 -22.89
CA GLU A 66 14.20 -5.18 -22.27
C GLU A 66 14.30 -6.35 -23.26
N SER A 67 13.20 -6.71 -23.90
CA SER A 67 13.15 -7.80 -24.87
C SER A 67 14.00 -7.50 -26.11
N GLU A 68 13.93 -6.28 -26.62
CA GLU A 68 14.69 -5.84 -27.78
C GLU A 68 16.21 -5.87 -27.50
N ILE A 69 16.63 -5.35 -26.35
CA ILE A 69 18.04 -5.39 -25.92
C ILE A 69 18.49 -6.84 -25.72
N ALA A 70 17.67 -7.69 -25.07
CA ALA A 70 17.97 -9.09 -24.87
C ALA A 70 18.14 -9.87 -26.20
N GLU A 71 17.34 -9.58 -27.20
CA GLU A 71 17.46 -10.17 -28.54
C GLU A 71 18.75 -9.74 -29.23
N ARG A 72 19.07 -8.46 -29.18
CA ARG A 72 20.32 -7.92 -29.77
C ARG A 72 21.55 -8.48 -29.08
N LEU A 73 21.52 -8.65 -27.76
CA LEU A 73 22.63 -9.25 -26.99
C LEU A 73 22.82 -10.74 -27.31
N ARG A 74 21.74 -11.49 -27.62
CA ARG A 74 21.80 -12.91 -28.01
C ARG A 74 22.13 -13.16 -29.47
N GLY A 75 21.82 -12.19 -30.32
CA GLY A 75 21.89 -12.33 -31.78
C GLY A 75 23.27 -12.38 -32.38
N GLY A 76 24.36 -12.27 -31.60
CA GLY A 76 25.74 -12.25 -32.09
C GLY A 76 25.94 -11.21 -33.19
N VAL A 77 27.03 -10.48 -33.19
CA VAL A 77 27.36 -9.50 -34.22
C VAL A 77 27.29 -10.15 -35.58
N ASN A 78 26.29 -9.83 -36.40
CA ASN A 78 26.30 -10.21 -37.80
C ASN A 78 27.50 -9.48 -38.48
N PRO A 79 28.57 -10.19 -38.92
CA PRO A 79 29.83 -9.56 -39.36
C PRO A 79 29.67 -8.68 -40.61
N ARG A 80 28.46 -8.60 -41.18
CA ARG A 80 28.18 -7.84 -42.40
C ARG A 80 27.51 -6.47 -42.19
N VAL A 81 27.15 -6.12 -40.96
CA VAL A 81 26.55 -4.80 -40.66
C VAL A 81 27.32 -4.20 -39.49
N ASN A 82 28.15 -3.21 -39.79
CA ASN A 82 28.98 -2.37 -38.89
C ASN A 82 29.16 -2.90 -37.46
N ALA A 83 30.38 -3.37 -37.17
CA ALA A 83 30.79 -3.97 -35.92
C ALA A 83 30.92 -2.97 -34.75
N LYS A 84 29.89 -2.15 -34.50
CA LYS A 84 29.81 -1.41 -33.23
C LYS A 84 29.33 -2.39 -32.15
N PRO A 85 30.00 -2.42 -30.97
CA PRO A 85 29.49 -3.16 -29.84
C PRO A 85 28.01 -2.80 -29.58
N VAL A 86 27.19 -3.79 -29.21
CA VAL A 86 25.75 -3.59 -29.02
C VAL A 86 25.46 -2.42 -28.06
N LEU A 87 26.32 -2.21 -27.07
CA LEU A 87 26.21 -1.09 -26.14
C LEU A 87 26.42 0.28 -26.79
N GLU A 88 27.40 0.42 -27.71
CA GLU A 88 27.59 1.66 -28.48
C GLU A 88 26.42 1.90 -29.44
N LEU A 89 25.85 0.83 -30.00
CA LEU A 89 24.65 0.95 -30.84
C LEU A 89 23.43 1.38 -30.03
N LEU A 90 23.31 0.94 -28.80
CA LEU A 90 22.26 1.37 -27.87
C LEU A 90 22.44 2.83 -27.46
N GLU A 91 23.65 3.28 -27.20
CA GLU A 91 23.97 4.70 -26.93
C GLU A 91 23.62 5.60 -28.13
N ASP A 92 23.86 5.14 -29.36
CA ASP A 92 23.54 5.89 -30.58
C ASP A 92 22.03 5.85 -30.96
N THR A 93 21.32 4.80 -30.56
CA THR A 93 19.91 4.54 -31.01
C THR A 93 18.85 4.90 -29.98
N LEU A 94 19.20 4.80 -28.69
CA LEU A 94 18.29 5.18 -27.63
C LEU A 94 18.17 6.70 -27.58
N SER A 95 16.94 7.19 -27.52
CA SER A 95 16.67 8.61 -27.33
C SER A 95 17.38 9.10 -26.06
N ASN A 96 17.60 10.41 -25.95
CA ASN A 96 18.18 11.02 -24.75
C ASN A 96 17.47 10.60 -23.43
N SER A 97 16.29 10.03 -23.52
CA SER A 97 15.49 9.58 -22.37
C SER A 97 15.90 8.21 -21.81
N VAL A 98 16.68 7.40 -22.55
CA VAL A 98 17.21 6.13 -22.04
C VAL A 98 18.72 6.12 -22.28
N GLN A 99 19.49 5.98 -21.23
CA GLN A 99 20.95 6.07 -21.26
C GLN A 99 21.57 4.80 -20.64
N VAL A 100 22.72 4.39 -21.17
CA VAL A 100 23.54 3.31 -20.62
C VAL A 100 24.76 3.93 -19.93
N THR A 101 25.09 3.49 -18.73
CA THR A 101 26.27 3.98 -18.01
C THR A 101 27.55 3.31 -18.51
N GLU A 102 28.67 3.93 -18.21
CA GLU A 102 29.97 3.29 -18.41
C GLU A 102 30.04 1.90 -17.74
N MET A 103 30.81 1.02 -18.37
CA MET A 103 30.99 -0.35 -17.90
C MET A 103 31.83 -0.38 -16.63
N ARG A 104 31.41 -1.22 -15.66
CA ARG A 104 32.06 -1.40 -14.35
C ARG A 104 32.36 -2.87 -14.11
N GLY A 105 33.52 -3.15 -13.50
CA GLY A 105 33.91 -4.51 -13.13
C GLY A 105 33.28 -4.97 -11.84
N THR A 106 32.96 -6.26 -11.75
CA THR A 106 32.52 -6.95 -10.53
C THR A 106 33.05 -8.39 -10.50
N LEU A 107 33.02 -9.03 -9.32
CA LEU A 107 33.43 -10.42 -9.11
C LEU A 107 32.20 -11.23 -8.64
N ALA A 108 31.81 -12.21 -9.43
CA ALA A 108 30.61 -13.00 -9.21
C ALA A 108 30.90 -14.47 -8.87
N GLU A 109 30.05 -15.09 -8.06
CA GLU A 109 30.02 -16.55 -7.92
C GLU A 109 29.26 -17.21 -9.07
N SER A 110 28.24 -16.52 -9.59
CA SER A 110 27.51 -16.87 -10.80
C SER A 110 26.81 -15.65 -11.39
N LEU A 111 26.65 -15.59 -12.71
CA LEU A 111 25.96 -14.50 -13.40
C LEU A 111 24.54 -14.25 -12.87
N PRO A 112 23.69 -15.27 -12.64
CA PRO A 112 22.34 -15.04 -12.11
C PRO A 112 22.33 -14.44 -10.72
N ALA A 113 23.21 -14.89 -9.82
CA ALA A 113 23.30 -14.37 -8.44
C ALA A 113 23.78 -12.92 -8.43
N GLU A 114 24.78 -12.59 -9.28
CA GLU A 114 25.28 -11.24 -9.40
C GLU A 114 24.25 -10.29 -10.00
N LEU A 115 23.53 -10.70 -11.03
CA LEU A 115 22.45 -9.92 -11.62
C LEU A 115 21.38 -9.57 -10.56
N GLU A 116 20.99 -10.54 -9.74
CA GLU A 116 20.04 -10.33 -8.65
C GLU A 116 20.58 -9.34 -7.60
N GLN A 117 21.86 -9.42 -7.29
CA GLN A 117 22.51 -8.51 -6.36
C GLN A 117 22.60 -7.09 -6.91
N LEU A 118 22.98 -6.92 -8.18
CA LEU A 118 23.09 -5.62 -8.85
C LEU A 118 21.69 -4.96 -8.98
N MET A 119 20.67 -5.74 -9.33
CA MET A 119 19.29 -5.25 -9.37
C MET A 119 18.86 -4.68 -8.02
N ARG A 120 19.10 -5.42 -6.93
CA ARG A 120 18.78 -4.94 -5.57
C ARG A 120 19.57 -3.71 -5.15
N MET A 121 20.85 -3.63 -5.54
CA MET A 121 21.71 -2.51 -5.15
C MET A 121 21.42 -1.22 -5.91
N TYR A 122 21.11 -1.31 -7.20
CA TYR A 122 21.10 -0.14 -8.08
C TYR A 122 19.72 0.20 -8.66
N VAL A 123 18.85 -0.79 -8.84
CA VAL A 123 17.61 -0.63 -9.60
C VAL A 123 16.37 -0.71 -8.71
N GLU A 124 16.26 -1.76 -7.91
CA GLU A 124 15.09 -1.94 -7.07
C GLU A 124 15.03 -0.86 -5.97
N PRO A 125 13.83 -0.33 -5.68
CA PRO A 125 13.69 0.55 -4.54
C PRO A 125 14.15 -0.19 -3.30
N LEU A 126 14.89 0.51 -2.43
CA LEU A 126 15.18 -0.03 -1.11
C LEU A 126 13.84 -0.45 -0.51
N LYS A 127 13.65 -1.75 -0.34
CA LYS A 127 12.60 -2.27 0.52
C LYS A 127 12.98 -1.88 1.94
N THR A 128 12.89 -0.60 2.26
CA THR A 128 12.69 -0.22 3.65
C THR A 128 11.53 -1.10 4.09
N PRO A 129 11.70 -1.98 5.10
CA PRO A 129 10.54 -2.59 5.71
C PRO A 129 9.62 -1.42 5.93
N ALA A 130 8.44 -1.46 5.31
CA ALA A 130 7.47 -0.41 5.50
C ALA A 130 7.41 -0.29 7.02
N VAL A 131 8.01 0.77 7.57
CA VAL A 131 7.72 1.19 8.93
C VAL A 131 6.22 1.33 8.79
N ARG A 132 5.49 0.30 9.25
CA ARG A 132 4.06 0.39 9.40
C ARG A 132 3.92 1.66 10.19
N ARG A 133 3.63 2.78 9.49
CA ARG A 133 3.17 3.98 10.16
C ARG A 133 2.13 3.43 11.08
N LYS A 134 2.41 3.46 12.39
CA LYS A 134 1.44 3.00 13.38
C LYS A 134 0.18 3.65 12.93
N ALA A 135 -0.78 2.83 12.47
CA ALA A 135 -2.05 3.37 11.99
C ALA A 135 -2.49 4.31 13.08
N SER A 136 -2.60 5.59 12.77
CA SER A 136 -2.97 6.64 13.74
C SER A 136 -4.44 7.00 13.50
N GLY A 137 -5.04 7.57 14.48
CA GLY A 137 -6.42 8.03 14.41
C GLY A 137 -7.40 6.88 14.14
N ARG A 138 -8.46 7.19 13.41
CA ARG A 138 -9.58 6.28 13.13
C ARG A 138 -9.16 4.92 12.57
N THR A 139 -8.16 4.88 11.68
CA THR A 139 -7.69 3.63 11.07
C THR A 139 -7.05 2.68 12.11
N ALA A 140 -6.34 3.23 13.10
CA ALA A 140 -5.77 2.42 14.18
C ALA A 140 -6.88 1.84 15.08
N ILE A 141 -7.90 2.62 15.38
CA ILE A 141 -9.04 2.20 16.22
C ILE A 141 -9.82 1.10 15.49
N ALA A 142 -10.14 1.30 14.21
CA ALA A 142 -10.85 0.32 13.40
C ALA A 142 -10.05 -0.99 13.23
N GLY A 143 -8.73 -0.89 13.08
CA GLY A 143 -7.83 -2.05 13.03
C GLY A 143 -7.86 -2.85 14.34
N ARG A 144 -7.70 -2.18 15.49
CA ARG A 144 -7.80 -2.85 16.81
C ARG A 144 -9.17 -3.48 17.04
N MET A 145 -10.23 -2.79 16.66
CA MET A 145 -11.59 -3.32 16.77
C MET A 145 -11.77 -4.60 15.96
N ARG A 146 -11.26 -4.61 14.73
CA ARG A 146 -11.24 -5.80 13.89
C ARG A 146 -10.44 -6.94 14.53
N ASP A 147 -9.22 -6.67 14.97
CA ASP A 147 -8.31 -7.68 15.56
C ASP A 147 -8.95 -8.34 16.80
N GLU A 148 -9.63 -7.57 17.66
CA GLU A 148 -10.32 -8.12 18.84
C GLU A 148 -11.52 -8.98 18.46
N PHE A 149 -12.34 -8.56 17.50
CA PHE A 149 -13.46 -9.37 17.02
C PHE A 149 -13.00 -10.62 16.24
N GLU A 150 -11.88 -10.57 15.52
CA GLU A 150 -11.25 -11.74 14.89
C GLU A 150 -10.73 -12.72 15.95
N ARG A 151 -10.06 -12.22 16.99
CA ARG A 151 -9.56 -13.03 18.11
C ARG A 151 -10.70 -13.73 18.87
N ALA A 152 -11.82 -13.07 19.04
CA ALA A 152 -13.03 -13.67 19.63
C ALA A 152 -13.77 -14.62 18.67
N GLY A 153 -13.37 -14.74 17.43
CA GLY A 153 -13.99 -15.62 16.42
C GLY A 153 -15.31 -15.09 15.83
N VAL A 154 -15.69 -13.84 16.11
CA VAL A 154 -17.00 -13.29 15.70
C VAL A 154 -16.96 -12.42 14.45
N TRP A 155 -15.77 -11.99 14.01
CA TRP A 155 -15.65 -11.09 12.88
C TRP A 155 -16.28 -11.63 11.58
N GLY A 156 -16.21 -12.94 11.36
CA GLY A 156 -16.82 -13.61 10.21
C GLY A 156 -18.36 -13.49 10.18
N LEU A 157 -18.99 -13.37 11.34
CA LEU A 157 -20.44 -13.29 11.52
C LEU A 157 -20.99 -11.87 11.48
N MET A 158 -20.10 -10.86 11.51
CA MET A 158 -20.50 -9.46 11.51
C MET A 158 -20.75 -8.95 10.09
N ARG A 159 -21.76 -8.10 9.95
CA ARG A 159 -21.91 -7.22 8.78
C ARG A 159 -20.81 -6.16 8.82
N LYS A 160 -20.24 -5.80 7.67
CA LYS A 160 -19.11 -4.87 7.55
C LYS A 160 -19.48 -3.73 6.62
N ARG A 161 -18.96 -2.52 6.89
CA ARG A 161 -19.18 -1.32 6.06
C ARG A 161 -20.67 -1.08 5.79
N ILE A 162 -21.48 -1.11 6.82
CA ILE A 162 -22.95 -0.98 6.75
C ILE A 162 -23.26 0.43 6.26
N SER A 163 -23.92 0.56 5.12
CA SER A 163 -24.34 1.87 4.58
C SER A 163 -25.51 2.41 5.40
N ALA A 164 -25.36 3.61 5.96
CA ALA A 164 -26.46 4.29 6.65
C ALA A 164 -27.64 4.59 5.71
N ALA A 165 -27.41 4.77 4.42
CA ALA A 165 -28.46 5.01 3.42
C ALA A 165 -29.55 3.91 3.39
N GLN A 166 -29.25 2.69 3.86
CA GLN A 166 -30.23 1.63 4.00
C GLN A 166 -31.31 1.94 5.07
N TYR A 167 -30.97 2.75 6.06
CA TYR A 167 -31.80 3.05 7.22
C TYR A 167 -32.25 4.51 7.26
N THR A 168 -31.49 5.43 6.70
CA THR A 168 -31.77 6.87 6.70
C THR A 168 -32.47 7.28 5.40
N ARG A 169 -31.72 7.82 4.46
CA ARG A 169 -32.20 8.28 3.16
C ARG A 169 -31.17 7.99 2.06
N PRO A 170 -31.59 7.81 0.81
CA PRO A 170 -30.69 7.66 -0.31
C PRO A 170 -29.67 8.81 -0.37
N GLY A 171 -28.40 8.45 -0.61
CA GLY A 171 -27.30 9.42 -0.69
C GLY A 171 -26.61 9.72 0.65
N ASP A 172 -27.02 9.14 1.79
CA ASP A 172 -26.31 9.28 3.06
C ASP A 172 -24.91 8.64 2.94
N PRO A 173 -23.81 9.43 3.05
CA PRO A 173 -22.47 8.93 2.88
C PRO A 173 -21.94 8.12 4.06
N LEU A 174 -22.63 8.16 5.21
CA LEU A 174 -22.18 7.50 6.44
C LEU A 174 -22.12 5.99 6.24
N LYS A 175 -21.00 5.40 6.63
CA LYS A 175 -20.79 3.95 6.66
C LYS A 175 -20.34 3.53 8.04
N ILE A 176 -21.12 2.68 8.68
CA ILE A 176 -20.78 2.09 9.97
C ILE A 176 -19.79 0.94 9.75
N ASP A 177 -18.75 0.86 10.57
CA ASP A 177 -17.64 -0.06 10.35
C ASP A 177 -18.08 -1.53 10.42
N CYS A 178 -18.80 -1.91 11.46
CA CYS A 178 -19.33 -3.27 11.58
C CYS A 178 -20.54 -3.32 12.52
N GLY A 179 -21.22 -4.46 12.52
CA GLY A 179 -22.35 -4.71 13.40
C GLY A 179 -22.88 -6.12 13.27
N TYR A 180 -23.72 -6.53 14.21
CA TYR A 180 -24.41 -7.81 14.19
C TYR A 180 -25.83 -7.69 14.71
N ARG A 181 -26.63 -8.72 14.49
CA ARG A 181 -28.02 -8.82 14.95
C ARG A 181 -28.17 -10.02 15.87
N ASN A 182 -28.66 -9.76 17.07
CA ASN A 182 -29.12 -10.77 18.02
C ASN A 182 -30.13 -10.17 18.97
N GLY A 183 -31.44 -10.32 18.67
CA GLY A 183 -32.51 -9.64 19.39
C GLY A 183 -32.51 -8.13 19.26
N ARG A 184 -31.35 -7.52 19.02
CA ARG A 184 -31.12 -6.10 18.71
C ARG A 184 -30.12 -6.00 17.58
N VAL A 185 -30.09 -4.87 16.86
CA VAL A 185 -29.00 -4.53 15.98
C VAL A 185 -27.93 -3.79 16.78
N ARG A 186 -26.71 -4.31 16.79
CA ARG A 186 -25.56 -3.64 17.39
C ARG A 186 -24.63 -3.18 16.31
N MET A 187 -24.31 -1.90 16.32
CA MET A 187 -23.40 -1.26 15.35
C MET A 187 -22.24 -0.61 16.08
N PHE A 188 -21.05 -0.75 15.51
CA PHE A 188 -19.78 -0.23 16.04
C PHE A 188 -19.14 0.69 15.02
N GLN A 189 -18.74 1.89 15.50
CA GLN A 189 -18.09 2.91 14.69
C GLN A 189 -16.81 3.37 15.37
N ALA A 190 -15.69 3.28 14.66
CA ALA A 190 -14.42 3.85 15.10
C ALA A 190 -14.44 5.37 14.88
N ILE A 191 -14.13 6.14 15.91
CA ILE A 191 -14.02 7.60 15.89
C ILE A 191 -12.69 7.98 16.52
N SER A 192 -11.90 8.82 15.86
CA SER A 192 -10.71 9.40 16.47
C SER A 192 -11.02 10.83 16.90
N LEU A 193 -11.02 11.05 18.19
CA LEU A 193 -11.24 12.39 18.75
C LEU A 193 -9.98 13.25 18.69
N GLU A 194 -8.80 12.64 18.52
CA GLU A 194 -7.54 13.34 18.31
C GLU A 194 -7.43 13.93 16.89
N SER A 195 -7.82 13.16 15.88
CA SER A 195 -7.61 13.55 14.47
C SER A 195 -8.86 14.11 13.79
N ASP A 196 -10.07 13.78 14.28
CA ASP A 196 -11.35 14.13 13.64
C ASP A 196 -12.49 14.15 14.66
N ALA A 197 -12.52 15.15 15.53
CA ALA A 197 -13.60 15.33 16.50
C ALA A 197 -14.95 15.69 15.83
N GLU A 198 -14.94 16.18 14.58
CA GLU A 198 -16.19 16.48 13.86
C GLU A 198 -16.93 15.21 13.47
N ALA A 199 -16.23 14.09 13.28
CA ALA A 199 -16.86 12.81 13.03
C ALA A 199 -17.79 12.37 14.19
N ALA A 200 -17.47 12.76 15.43
CA ALA A 200 -18.33 12.52 16.59
C ALA A 200 -19.67 13.27 16.48
N LYS A 201 -19.63 14.55 16.05
CA LYS A 201 -20.86 15.35 15.79
C LYS A 201 -21.68 14.72 14.66
N GLY A 202 -21.02 14.31 13.57
CA GLY A 202 -21.69 13.69 12.43
C GLY A 202 -22.40 12.39 12.82
N LEU A 203 -21.75 11.55 13.65
CA LEU A 203 -22.37 10.33 14.15
C LEU A 203 -23.54 10.64 15.10
N ALA A 204 -23.37 11.59 16.02
CA ALA A 204 -24.41 12.04 16.95
C ALA A 204 -25.65 12.56 16.20
N PHE A 205 -25.43 13.41 15.19
CA PHE A 205 -26.51 13.93 14.32
C PHE A 205 -27.28 12.82 13.59
N SER A 206 -26.58 11.77 13.14
CA SER A 206 -27.19 10.68 12.39
C SER A 206 -27.86 9.61 13.27
N ALA A 207 -27.60 9.60 14.58
CA ALA A 207 -27.98 8.52 15.48
C ALA A 207 -29.49 8.30 15.58
N GLU A 208 -30.30 9.37 15.68
CA GLU A 208 -31.74 9.29 15.74
C GLU A 208 -32.35 8.73 14.46
N ALA A 209 -31.92 9.24 13.31
CA ALA A 209 -32.36 8.76 12.00
C ALA A 209 -32.00 7.27 11.79
N LEU A 210 -30.80 6.87 12.22
CA LEU A 210 -30.36 5.47 12.19
C LEU A 210 -31.25 4.57 13.05
N ARG A 211 -31.60 4.98 14.29
CA ARG A 211 -32.47 4.20 15.17
C ARG A 211 -33.88 4.06 14.59
N ALA A 212 -34.45 5.16 14.15
CA ALA A 212 -35.79 5.16 13.53
C ALA A 212 -35.80 4.27 12.27
N GLY A 213 -34.73 4.34 11.46
CA GLY A 213 -34.59 3.53 10.26
C GLY A 213 -34.38 2.05 10.53
N VAL A 214 -33.54 1.69 11.50
CA VAL A 214 -33.35 0.29 11.90
C VAL A 214 -34.66 -0.27 12.48
N GLY A 215 -35.38 0.49 13.33
CA GLY A 215 -36.69 0.09 13.83
C GLY A 215 -37.67 -0.18 12.70
N ARG A 216 -37.72 0.65 11.67
CA ARG A 216 -38.58 0.50 10.51
C ARG A 216 -38.21 -0.68 9.60
N VAL A 217 -36.90 -0.87 9.34
CA VAL A 217 -36.41 -1.87 8.36
C VAL A 217 -36.22 -3.25 8.99
N GLU A 218 -35.65 -3.30 10.20
CA GLU A 218 -35.29 -4.55 10.88
C GLU A 218 -36.35 -4.99 11.93
N GLY A 219 -37.25 -4.09 12.32
CA GLY A 219 -38.30 -4.34 13.33
C GLY A 219 -37.75 -4.46 14.75
N ILE A 220 -36.56 -4.04 15.04
CA ILE A 220 -35.88 -4.17 16.35
C ILE A 220 -35.05 -2.92 16.67
N GLU A 221 -34.65 -2.79 17.94
CA GLU A 221 -33.87 -1.64 18.41
C GLU A 221 -32.42 -1.66 17.91
N LEU A 222 -31.88 -0.46 17.73
CA LEU A 222 -30.44 -0.23 17.45
C LEU A 222 -29.71 0.18 18.73
N GLU A 223 -28.64 -0.54 19.04
CA GLU A 223 -27.58 -0.13 19.97
C GLU A 223 -26.37 0.34 19.17
N LEU A 224 -26.10 1.66 19.20
CA LEU A 224 -24.97 2.27 18.50
C LEU A 224 -23.84 2.52 19.48
N THR A 225 -22.65 2.02 19.16
CA THR A 225 -21.43 2.14 19.97
C THR A 225 -20.34 2.83 19.17
N ALA A 226 -19.80 3.91 19.71
CA ALA A 226 -18.58 4.54 19.23
C ALA A 226 -17.37 3.98 19.99
N VAL A 227 -16.33 3.64 19.27
CA VAL A 227 -15.04 3.22 19.83
C VAL A 227 -14.02 4.31 19.59
N VAL A 228 -13.43 4.83 20.66
CA VAL A 228 -12.48 5.95 20.62
C VAL A 228 -11.13 5.54 21.22
N GLU A 229 -10.09 6.34 21.00
CA GLU A 229 -8.83 6.22 21.73
C GLU A 229 -8.99 6.59 23.22
N PRO A 230 -8.14 6.08 24.13
CA PRO A 230 -8.12 6.52 25.52
C PRO A 230 -7.72 8.00 25.63
N ILE A 231 -8.34 8.74 26.56
CA ILE A 231 -8.07 10.17 26.78
C ILE A 231 -6.57 10.48 27.00
N ALA A 232 -5.83 9.58 27.63
CA ALA A 232 -4.40 9.72 27.85
C ALA A 232 -3.57 9.76 26.54
N SER A 233 -4.18 9.41 25.40
CA SER A 233 -3.55 9.43 24.07
C SER A 233 -3.89 10.69 23.27
N VAL A 234 -4.69 11.60 23.82
CA VAL A 234 -5.20 12.80 23.14
C VAL A 234 -4.60 14.04 23.77
N GLY A 235 -4.10 14.94 22.90
CA GLY A 235 -3.44 16.18 23.35
C GLY A 235 -4.42 17.22 23.88
N ASP A 236 -5.70 17.21 23.46
CA ASP A 236 -6.74 18.15 23.83
C ASP A 236 -7.89 17.46 24.59
N ALA A 237 -7.86 17.59 25.91
CA ALA A 237 -8.84 16.98 26.79
C ALA A 237 -10.24 17.64 26.70
N GLU A 238 -10.30 18.94 26.38
CA GLU A 238 -11.59 19.64 26.24
C GLU A 238 -12.31 19.20 24.96
N MET A 239 -11.58 19.13 23.86
CA MET A 239 -12.11 18.61 22.59
C MET A 239 -12.54 17.15 22.71
N TYR A 240 -11.76 16.34 23.42
CA TYR A 240 -12.13 14.95 23.70
C TYR A 240 -13.44 14.87 24.51
N GLY A 241 -13.54 15.62 25.62
CA GLY A 241 -14.72 15.68 26.46
C GLY A 241 -15.96 16.16 25.69
N PHE A 242 -15.80 17.15 24.82
CA PHE A 242 -16.87 17.62 23.95
C PHE A 242 -17.34 16.50 22.98
N GLY A 243 -16.43 15.80 22.32
CA GLY A 243 -16.77 14.73 21.38
C GLY A 243 -17.50 13.57 22.06
N VAL A 244 -17.04 13.15 23.24
CA VAL A 244 -17.72 12.11 24.06
C VAL A 244 -19.10 12.59 24.47
N GLY A 245 -19.22 13.78 25.04
CA GLY A 245 -20.49 14.34 25.49
C GLY A 245 -21.53 14.49 24.38
N ALA A 246 -21.09 14.89 23.17
CA ALA A 246 -21.98 14.96 22.00
C ALA A 246 -22.57 13.60 21.63
N MET A 247 -21.75 12.55 21.65
CA MET A 247 -22.19 11.19 21.33
C MET A 247 -23.11 10.62 22.43
N GLU A 248 -22.75 10.79 23.69
CA GLU A 248 -23.56 10.32 24.84
C GLU A 248 -24.91 11.02 24.89
N SER A 249 -24.98 12.34 24.63
CA SER A 249 -26.24 13.09 24.53
C SER A 249 -27.15 12.57 23.43
N ALA A 250 -26.58 11.98 22.37
CA ALA A 250 -27.33 11.29 21.33
C ALA A 250 -27.58 9.81 21.64
N ALA A 251 -27.45 9.39 22.91
CA ALA A 251 -27.58 8.02 23.41
C ALA A 251 -26.69 7.00 22.66
N ILE A 252 -25.54 7.43 22.18
CA ILE A 252 -24.49 6.55 21.64
C ILE A 252 -23.62 6.09 22.80
N ARG A 253 -23.38 4.79 22.90
CA ARG A 253 -22.47 4.25 23.89
C ARG A 253 -21.02 4.54 23.45
N VAL A 254 -20.24 5.20 24.29
CA VAL A 254 -18.83 5.47 24.01
C VAL A 254 -17.96 4.49 24.79
N LEU A 255 -17.04 3.84 24.10
CA LEU A 255 -16.06 2.90 24.65
C LEU A 255 -14.67 3.26 24.15
N THR A 256 -13.66 2.95 24.95
CA THR A 256 -12.28 3.09 24.51
C THR A 256 -11.76 1.80 23.86
N THR A 257 -10.66 1.92 23.13
CA THR A 257 -9.97 0.72 22.58
C THR A 257 -9.52 -0.27 23.67
N ALA A 258 -9.42 0.15 24.93
CA ALA A 258 -9.10 -0.73 26.06
C ALA A 258 -10.27 -1.66 26.43
N ASP A 259 -11.50 -1.28 26.10
CA ASP A 259 -12.70 -2.07 26.39
C ASP A 259 -13.03 -3.14 25.35
N LEU A 260 -12.32 -3.12 24.22
CA LEU A 260 -12.67 -3.93 23.03
C LEU A 260 -12.65 -5.44 23.29
N SER A 261 -11.72 -5.97 24.08
CA SER A 261 -11.68 -7.39 24.40
C SER A 261 -12.93 -7.85 25.15
N ARG A 262 -13.40 -7.03 26.11
CA ARG A 262 -14.64 -7.30 26.85
C ARG A 262 -15.88 -7.26 25.93
N VAL A 263 -15.91 -6.33 24.99
CA VAL A 263 -16.99 -6.19 24.02
C VAL A 263 -17.00 -7.36 23.03
N ALA A 264 -15.84 -7.79 22.58
CA ALA A 264 -15.68 -8.93 21.67
C ALA A 264 -16.13 -10.24 22.33
N GLU A 265 -15.77 -10.45 23.60
CA GLU A 265 -16.25 -11.60 24.39
C GLU A 265 -17.78 -11.54 24.67
N ALA A 266 -18.36 -10.36 24.85
CA ALA A 266 -19.80 -10.21 24.95
C ALA A 266 -20.48 -10.59 23.62
N ALA A 267 -19.96 -10.11 22.49
CA ALA A 267 -20.47 -10.45 21.16
C ALA A 267 -20.38 -11.97 20.89
N ARG A 268 -19.27 -12.61 21.32
CA ARG A 268 -19.11 -14.07 21.22
C ARG A 268 -20.20 -14.83 21.95
N ARG A 269 -20.46 -14.46 23.19
CA ARG A 269 -21.52 -15.09 23.99
C ARG A 269 -22.91 -14.90 23.37
N GLU A 270 -23.17 -13.72 22.83
CA GLU A 270 -24.45 -13.41 22.21
C GLU A 270 -24.67 -14.13 20.89
N LEU A 271 -23.62 -14.27 20.09
CA LEU A 271 -23.65 -15.00 18.80
C LEU A 271 -23.52 -16.52 18.98
N ARG A 272 -23.34 -17.00 20.22
CA ARG A 272 -23.23 -18.42 20.58
C ARG A 272 -22.12 -19.16 19.83
N VAL A 273 -20.95 -18.55 19.74
CA VAL A 273 -19.75 -19.12 19.09
C VAL A 273 -18.74 -19.57 20.13
#